data_3d19b6c5b47e7c7bca7e602d7e918e35
#
_entry.id   3d19b6c5b47e7c7bca7e602d7e918e35
#
_cell.length_a   1.000
_cell.length_b   1.000
_cell.length_c   1.000
_cell.angle_alpha   90.00
_cell.angle_beta   90.00
_cell.angle_gamma   90.00
#
_symmetry.space_group_name_H-M   'P 1'
#
loop_
_entity.id
_entity.type
_entity.pdbx_description
1 polymer ?
#
loop_
_entity_poly.entity_id
_entity_poly.type
_entity_poly.pdbx_seq_one_letter_code
_entity_poly.pdbx_strand_id
1 'polypeptide(L)'
;EQVAKNILEMLQSEGEEDVHVAYGTIVNDIKEVSKSYKEAKLALDVGKIFFNEKDIIAYNTLGIGRLIYQLPIPLCKMFIREIFEGKSPDDFDEETLTTINKFFENSLNVSETSIQIYIHRKTLV
;
A
#
# COMPACT_ATOMS: atom_id res chain seq x y z
N GLU A 1 18.06 -4.79 -2.17
CA GLU A 1 17.08 -5.10 -3.22
C GLU A 1 17.44 -6.36 -3.99
N GLN A 2 18.67 -6.47 -4.54
CA GLN A 2 19.06 -7.65 -5.33
C GLN A 2 18.96 -8.96 -4.56
N VAL A 3 19.37 -8.98 -3.30
CA VAL A 3 19.24 -10.17 -2.44
C VAL A 3 17.78 -10.58 -2.24
N ALA A 4 16.88 -9.61 -2.07
CA ALA A 4 15.45 -9.88 -1.93
C ALA A 4 14.86 -10.49 -3.22
N LYS A 5 15.29 -10.02 -4.39
CA LYS A 5 14.90 -10.60 -5.69
C LYS A 5 15.36 -12.04 -5.82
N ASN A 6 16.62 -12.31 -5.50
CA ASN A 6 17.18 -13.66 -5.57
C ASN A 6 16.44 -14.64 -4.62
N ILE A 7 16.08 -14.18 -3.41
CA ILE A 7 15.29 -14.99 -2.47
C ILE A 7 13.90 -15.28 -3.02
N LEU A 8 13.22 -14.27 -3.57
CA LEU A 8 11.90 -14.43 -4.15
C LEU A 8 11.93 -15.44 -5.32
N GLU A 9 12.85 -15.26 -6.25
CA GLU A 9 13.02 -16.16 -7.41
C GLU A 9 13.30 -17.60 -6.98
N MET A 10 14.13 -17.78 -5.94
CA MET A 10 14.44 -19.10 -5.40
C MET A 10 13.20 -19.78 -4.84
N LEU A 11 12.41 -19.08 -4.00
CA LEU A 11 11.21 -19.62 -3.38
C LEU A 11 10.11 -19.92 -4.41
N GLN A 12 9.92 -19.04 -5.39
CA GLN A 12 8.98 -19.27 -6.48
C GLN A 12 9.38 -20.48 -7.35
N SER A 13 10.68 -20.71 -7.56
CA SER A 13 11.16 -21.88 -8.28
C SER A 13 10.92 -23.21 -7.53
N GLU A 14 10.76 -23.15 -6.23
CA GLU A 14 10.41 -24.30 -5.37
C GLU A 14 8.90 -24.56 -5.28
N GLY A 15 8.07 -23.73 -5.99
CA GLY A 15 6.63 -23.89 -6.07
C GLY A 15 5.83 -23.08 -5.06
N GLU A 16 6.46 -22.16 -4.35
CA GLU A 16 5.78 -21.22 -3.46
C GLU A 16 5.22 -20.04 -4.28
N GLU A 17 3.89 -19.96 -4.42
CA GLU A 17 3.25 -18.96 -5.27
C GLU A 17 2.93 -17.65 -4.55
N ASP A 18 2.69 -17.67 -3.24
CA ASP A 18 2.28 -16.50 -2.45
C ASP A 18 3.38 -16.05 -1.49
N VAL A 19 4.49 -15.58 -2.05
CA VAL A 19 5.67 -15.17 -1.29
C VAL A 19 5.85 -13.67 -1.32
N HIS A 20 5.92 -13.07 -0.14
CA HIS A 20 6.28 -11.67 0.02
C HIS A 20 7.60 -11.52 0.77
N VAL A 21 8.50 -10.72 0.24
CA VAL A 21 9.81 -10.43 0.83
C VAL A 21 9.86 -8.97 1.24
N ALA A 22 10.14 -8.70 2.52
CA ALA A 22 10.32 -7.34 2.99
C ALA A 22 11.70 -7.15 3.63
N TYR A 23 12.24 -5.94 3.53
CA TYR A 23 13.52 -5.61 4.15
C TYR A 23 13.53 -4.20 4.77
N GLY A 24 14.30 -4.08 5.86
CA GLY A 24 14.54 -2.84 6.57
C GLY A 24 15.71 -2.05 5.98
N THR A 25 16.15 -1.03 6.71
CA THR A 25 17.32 -0.24 6.35
C THR A 25 18.60 -1.03 6.54
N ILE A 26 19.60 -0.77 5.70
CA ILE A 26 20.93 -1.34 5.83
C ILE A 26 21.59 -0.73 7.08
N VAL A 27 22.13 -1.60 7.93
CA VAL A 27 22.82 -1.21 9.16
C VAL A 27 24.25 -1.73 9.15
N ASN A 28 25.15 -0.98 9.77
CA ASN A 28 26.59 -1.33 9.84
C ASN A 28 27.00 -1.88 11.21
N ASP A 29 26.16 -1.74 12.23
CA ASP A 29 26.40 -2.25 13.57
C ASP A 29 25.42 -3.39 13.87
N ILE A 30 25.93 -4.48 14.44
CA ILE A 30 25.13 -5.63 14.85
C ILE A 30 24.05 -5.25 15.86
N LYS A 31 24.28 -4.23 16.68
CA LYS A 31 23.29 -3.71 17.64
C LYS A 31 22.06 -3.11 16.97
N GLU A 32 22.19 -2.67 15.74
CA GLU A 32 21.10 -2.08 14.96
C GLU A 32 20.30 -3.12 14.14
N VAL A 33 20.75 -4.38 14.07
CA VAL A 33 20.05 -5.44 13.32
C VAL A 33 18.62 -5.63 13.83
N SER A 34 18.41 -5.55 15.15
CA SER A 34 17.07 -5.63 15.74
C SER A 34 16.13 -4.51 15.24
N LYS A 35 16.65 -3.31 15.02
CA LYS A 35 15.91 -2.18 14.44
C LYS A 35 15.54 -2.48 12.99
N SER A 36 16.52 -2.86 12.17
CA SER A 36 16.30 -3.21 10.76
C SER A 36 15.28 -4.36 10.60
N TYR A 37 15.33 -5.35 11.49
CA TYR A 37 14.34 -6.43 11.51
C TYR A 37 12.92 -5.93 11.81
N LYS A 38 12.75 -5.04 12.79
CA LYS A 38 11.45 -4.43 13.11
C LYS A 38 10.92 -3.60 11.95
N GLU A 39 11.79 -2.89 11.26
CA GLU A 39 11.46 -2.15 10.04
C GLU A 39 10.99 -3.08 8.91
N ALA A 40 11.69 -4.20 8.69
CA ALA A 40 11.32 -5.21 7.70
C ALA A 40 9.95 -5.84 8.03
N LYS A 41 9.70 -6.16 9.31
CA LYS A 41 8.42 -6.69 9.76
C LYS A 41 7.29 -5.69 9.55
N LEU A 42 7.50 -4.42 9.90
CA LEU A 42 6.53 -3.35 9.63
C LEU A 42 6.28 -3.18 8.13
N ALA A 43 7.33 -3.27 7.31
CA ALA A 43 7.20 -3.21 5.85
C ALA A 43 6.33 -4.34 5.31
N LEU A 44 6.48 -5.55 5.84
CA LEU A 44 5.65 -6.69 5.45
C LEU A 44 4.17 -6.48 5.82
N ASP A 45 3.90 -6.03 7.04
CA ASP A 45 2.54 -5.81 7.54
C ASP A 45 1.82 -4.67 6.78
N VAL A 46 2.50 -3.55 6.59
CA VAL A 46 1.99 -2.39 5.81
C VAL A 46 1.84 -2.76 4.33
N GLY A 47 2.80 -3.53 3.80
CA GLY A 47 2.79 -3.97 2.42
C GLY A 47 1.57 -4.81 2.06
N LYS A 48 1.19 -5.74 2.92
CA LYS A 48 -0.02 -6.56 2.75
C LYS A 48 -1.32 -5.74 2.69
N ILE A 49 -1.33 -4.58 3.31
CA ILE A 49 -2.53 -3.70 3.34
C ILE A 49 -2.54 -2.75 2.14
N PHE A 50 -1.41 -2.09 1.87
CA PHE A 50 -1.36 -0.97 0.92
C PHE A 50 -0.70 -1.31 -0.42
N PHE A 51 0.06 -2.40 -0.49
CA PHE A 51 0.89 -2.77 -1.64
C PHE A 51 0.78 -4.27 -1.97
N ASN A 52 -0.42 -4.83 -1.87
CA ASN A 52 -0.67 -6.27 -2.02
C ASN A 52 -0.19 -6.86 -3.37
N GLU A 53 -0.07 -6.02 -4.39
CA GLU A 53 0.43 -6.43 -5.71
C GLU A 53 1.97 -6.50 -5.78
N LYS A 54 2.68 -6.12 -4.70
CA LYS A 54 4.15 -6.11 -4.67
C LYS A 54 4.68 -7.28 -3.85
N ASP A 55 5.45 -8.12 -4.50
CA ASP A 55 6.14 -9.24 -3.85
C ASP A 55 7.34 -8.80 -3.02
N ILE A 56 7.97 -7.66 -3.34
CA ILE A 56 9.13 -7.13 -2.64
C ILE A 56 8.81 -5.73 -2.10
N ILE A 57 8.98 -5.55 -0.79
CA ILE A 57 8.63 -4.32 -0.09
C ILE A 57 9.82 -3.82 0.73
N ALA A 58 10.27 -2.61 0.45
CA ALA A 58 11.32 -1.94 1.23
C ALA A 58 10.70 -1.00 2.27
N TYR A 59 11.24 -0.97 3.48
CA TYR A 59 10.76 -0.08 4.55
C TYR A 59 10.74 1.41 4.13
N ASN A 60 11.74 1.86 3.41
CA ASN A 60 11.86 3.24 2.95
C ASN A 60 10.86 3.63 1.84
N THR A 61 10.17 2.67 1.24
CA THR A 61 9.16 2.92 0.18
C THR A 61 7.73 2.98 0.71
N LEU A 62 7.52 2.74 2.00
CA LEU A 62 6.18 2.70 2.60
C LEU A 62 5.47 4.07 2.63
N GLY A 63 6.23 5.16 2.59
CA GLY A 63 5.67 6.51 2.61
C GLY A 63 4.74 6.75 3.80
N ILE A 64 3.57 7.31 3.52
CA ILE A 64 2.54 7.61 4.53
C ILE A 64 1.89 6.34 5.11
N GLY A 65 1.94 5.20 4.43
CA GLY A 65 1.36 3.94 4.88
C GLY A 65 1.87 3.52 6.27
N ARG A 66 3.16 3.72 6.55
CA ARG A 66 3.74 3.44 7.86
C ARG A 66 3.20 4.33 9.00
N LEU A 67 2.78 5.55 8.68
CA LEU A 67 2.17 6.46 9.66
C LEU A 67 0.74 6.04 9.93
N ILE A 68 -0.04 5.78 8.88
CA ILE A 68 -1.44 5.36 8.99
C ILE A 68 -1.56 4.04 9.76
N TYR A 69 -0.67 3.09 9.48
CA TYR A 69 -0.66 1.80 10.17
C TYR A 69 -0.44 1.91 11.70
N GLN A 70 0.29 2.95 12.14
CA GLN A 70 0.56 3.19 13.56
C GLN A 70 -0.54 4.00 14.26
N LEU A 71 -1.55 4.50 13.55
CA LEU A 71 -2.65 5.23 14.17
C LEU A 71 -3.55 4.28 14.96
N PRO A 72 -4.01 4.70 16.17
CA PRO A 72 -5.00 3.93 16.92
C PRO A 72 -6.29 3.74 16.11
N ILE A 73 -6.80 2.51 16.09
CA ILE A 73 -8.05 2.17 15.38
C ILE A 73 -9.22 3.11 15.72
N PRO A 74 -9.45 3.50 17.00
CA PRO A 74 -10.52 4.45 17.32
C PRO A 74 -10.36 5.80 16.62
N LEU A 75 -9.13 6.29 16.48
CA LEU A 75 -8.84 7.53 15.77
C LEU A 75 -9.14 7.41 14.26
N CYS A 76 -8.76 6.30 13.65
CA CYS A 76 -9.09 6.02 12.25
C CYS A 76 -10.61 5.98 12.02
N LYS A 77 -11.34 5.29 12.91
CA LYS A 77 -12.81 5.21 12.82
C LYS A 77 -13.48 6.56 13.00
N MET A 78 -12.98 7.39 13.90
CA MET A 78 -13.47 8.75 14.10
C MET A 78 -13.28 9.58 12.83
N PHE A 79 -12.08 9.59 12.28
CA PHE A 79 -11.75 10.31 11.04
C PHE A 79 -12.61 9.86 9.85
N ILE A 80 -12.81 8.56 9.67
CA ILE A 80 -13.67 8.02 8.60
C ILE A 80 -15.10 8.54 8.76
N ARG A 81 -15.65 8.53 9.97
CA ARG A 81 -17.01 9.05 10.22
C ARG A 81 -17.15 10.53 9.93
N GLU A 82 -16.13 11.33 10.25
CA GLU A 82 -16.10 12.77 9.96
C GLU A 82 -16.08 13.05 8.46
N ILE A 83 -15.20 12.34 7.73
CA ILE A 83 -15.04 12.55 6.28
C ILE A 83 -16.24 12.04 5.48
N PHE A 84 -16.78 10.90 5.85
CA PHE A 84 -17.89 10.26 5.11
C PHE A 84 -19.28 10.57 5.69
N GLU A 85 -19.39 11.52 6.64
CA GLU A 85 -20.66 11.95 7.22
C GLU A 85 -21.52 10.77 7.73
N GLY A 86 -20.88 9.77 8.31
CA GLY A 86 -21.52 8.58 8.84
C GLY A 86 -21.76 7.44 7.86
N LYS A 87 -21.39 7.61 6.59
CA LYS A 87 -21.31 6.50 5.62
C LYS A 87 -20.04 5.68 5.85
N SER A 88 -20.04 4.44 5.35
CA SER A 88 -18.86 3.59 5.32
C SER A 88 -18.18 3.64 3.95
N PRO A 89 -16.85 3.51 3.86
CA PRO A 89 -16.19 3.21 2.59
C PRO A 89 -16.74 1.95 1.89
N ASP A 90 -17.28 1.00 2.67
CA ASP A 90 -17.89 -0.23 2.15
C ASP A 90 -19.26 0.03 1.46
N ASP A 91 -19.83 1.21 1.63
CA ASP A 91 -21.07 1.62 0.94
C ASP A 91 -20.83 2.06 -0.51
N PHE A 92 -19.57 2.22 -0.92
CA PHE A 92 -19.22 2.55 -2.29
C PHE A 92 -19.22 1.29 -3.17
N ASP A 93 -19.82 1.41 -4.35
CA ASP A 93 -19.71 0.36 -5.35
C ASP A 93 -18.29 0.27 -5.93
N GLU A 94 -18.00 -0.86 -6.57
CA GLU A 94 -16.68 -1.15 -7.15
C GLU A 94 -16.28 -0.15 -8.24
N GLU A 95 -17.26 0.36 -9.00
CA GLU A 95 -17.03 1.36 -10.05
C GLU A 95 -16.56 2.69 -9.45
N THR A 96 -17.20 3.13 -8.36
CA THR A 96 -16.81 4.35 -7.63
C THR A 96 -15.42 4.21 -7.03
N LEU A 97 -15.11 3.08 -6.40
CA LEU A 97 -13.77 2.82 -5.84
C LEU A 97 -12.69 2.79 -6.92
N THR A 98 -12.97 2.15 -8.05
CA THR A 98 -12.06 2.14 -9.20
C THR A 98 -11.81 3.56 -9.73
N THR A 99 -12.87 4.36 -9.84
CA THR A 99 -12.78 5.76 -10.27
C THR A 99 -11.91 6.59 -9.33
N ILE A 100 -12.11 6.45 -8.02
CA ILE A 100 -11.31 7.14 -6.99
C ILE A 100 -9.84 6.75 -7.10
N ASN A 101 -9.54 5.46 -7.20
CA ASN A 101 -8.18 4.97 -7.32
C ASN A 101 -7.49 5.51 -8.58
N LYS A 102 -8.17 5.45 -9.73
CA LYS A 102 -7.64 5.99 -11.00
C LYS A 102 -7.42 7.50 -10.94
N PHE A 103 -8.27 8.23 -10.23
CA PHE A 103 -8.11 9.67 -10.05
C PHE A 103 -6.85 10.01 -9.24
N PHE A 104 -6.56 9.25 -8.18
CA PHE A 104 -5.32 9.40 -7.42
C PHE A 104 -4.08 8.96 -8.22
N GLU A 105 -4.13 7.84 -8.94
CA GLU A 105 -3.05 7.37 -9.82
C GLU A 105 -2.67 8.43 -10.87
N ASN A 106 -3.66 9.14 -11.40
CA ASN A 106 -3.49 10.22 -12.38
C ASN A 106 -3.20 11.59 -11.74
N SER A 107 -2.71 11.61 -10.51
CA SER A 107 -2.34 12.85 -9.80
C SER A 107 -3.47 13.89 -9.77
N LEU A 108 -4.69 13.44 -9.53
CA LEU A 108 -5.92 14.24 -9.49
C LEU A 108 -6.29 14.91 -10.84
N ASN A 109 -5.83 14.34 -11.93
CA ASN A 109 -6.16 14.85 -13.27
C ASN A 109 -7.48 14.27 -13.78
N VAL A 110 -8.54 15.08 -13.73
CA VAL A 110 -9.89 14.70 -14.16
C VAL A 110 -9.95 14.27 -15.63
N SER A 111 -9.23 14.97 -16.50
CA SER A 111 -9.26 14.68 -17.95
C SER A 111 -8.61 13.34 -18.26
N GLU A 112 -7.45 13.07 -17.70
CA GLU A 112 -6.74 11.81 -17.88
C GLU A 112 -7.54 10.64 -17.29
N THR A 113 -8.06 10.81 -16.09
CA THR A 113 -8.88 9.78 -15.43
C THR A 113 -10.12 9.45 -16.26
N SER A 114 -10.84 10.47 -16.76
CA SER A 114 -12.05 10.25 -17.57
C SER A 114 -11.77 9.47 -18.85
N ILE A 115 -10.62 9.68 -19.47
CA ILE A 115 -10.17 8.91 -20.65
C ILE A 115 -9.90 7.46 -20.28
N GLN A 116 -9.17 7.21 -19.20
CA GLN A 116 -8.77 5.86 -18.80
C GLN A 116 -9.93 4.97 -18.37
N ILE A 117 -10.94 5.54 -17.73
CA ILE A 117 -12.15 4.79 -17.31
C ILE A 117 -13.33 4.92 -18.28
N TYR A 118 -13.12 5.53 -19.45
CA TYR A 118 -14.10 5.67 -20.54
C TYR A 118 -15.41 6.35 -20.12
N ILE A 119 -15.36 7.29 -19.17
CA ILE A 119 -16.53 8.10 -18.80
C ILE A 119 -16.38 9.54 -19.23
N HIS A 120 -17.51 10.23 -19.35
CA HIS A 120 -17.48 11.64 -19.68
C HIS A 120 -16.95 12.47 -18.50
N ARG A 121 -16.08 13.44 -18.77
CA ARG A 121 -15.46 14.31 -17.76
C ARG A 121 -16.48 14.92 -16.77
N LYS A 122 -17.68 15.28 -17.24
CA LYS A 122 -18.74 15.84 -16.38
C LYS A 122 -19.33 14.82 -15.40
N THR A 123 -19.17 13.54 -15.64
CA THR A 123 -19.64 12.47 -14.76
C THR A 123 -18.65 12.22 -13.62
N LEU A 124 -17.36 12.54 -13.82
CA LEU A 124 -16.32 12.38 -12.84
C LEU A 124 -16.30 13.51 -11.78
N VAL A 125 -16.80 14.68 -12.08
CA VAL A 125 -16.91 15.85 -11.19
C VAL A 125 -18.30 15.89 -10.55
#